data_3f3beb47df83c4925a33d8c8576074d0
#
_entry.id   3f3beb47df83c4925a33d8c8576074d0
#
_cell.length_a   1.000
_cell.length_b   1.000
_cell.length_c   1.000
_cell.angle_alpha   90.00
_cell.angle_beta   90.00
_cell.angle_gamma   90.00
#
_symmetry.space_group_name_H-M   'P 1'
#
loop_
_entity.id
_entity.type
_entity.pdbx_description
1 polymer ?
#
loop_
_entity_poly.entity_id
_entity_poly.type
_entity_poly.pdbx_seq_one_letter_code
_entity_poly.pdbx_strand_id
1 'polypeptide(L)'
;MNSSRGFTLNELMIVIAIIGILAAIALPSYQDSVRKARRSNVQADLVKLSNYMERTFTESNKYTGATIAASSISNDYYTFTTPIPNLDASTYTLTAVAKGPQASDTGCTTLTLTHTADKGPAACW
;
A
#
# COMPACT_ATOMS: atom_id res chain seq x y z
N MET A 1 1.85 8.98 58.86
CA MET A 1 0.52 8.97 58.24
C MET A 1 0.66 9.40 56.79
N ASN A 2 0.56 8.47 55.85
CA ASN A 2 0.60 8.79 54.43
C ASN A 2 -0.81 9.16 53.99
N SER A 3 -1.06 10.44 53.76
CA SER A 3 -2.31 10.88 53.14
C SER A 3 -2.20 10.57 51.61
N SER A 4 -2.85 9.51 51.18
CA SER A 4 -3.08 9.25 49.77
C SER A 4 -4.01 10.33 49.21
N ARG A 5 -3.45 11.28 48.47
CA ARG A 5 -4.22 12.26 47.71
C ARG A 5 -4.91 11.54 46.57
N GLY A 6 -6.20 11.35 46.64
CA GLY A 6 -6.99 10.83 45.53
C GLY A 6 -7.18 11.89 44.44
N PHE A 7 -7.37 11.47 43.20
CA PHE A 7 -7.72 12.34 42.07
C PHE A 7 -9.13 12.95 42.30
N THR A 8 -9.24 14.21 41.97
CA THR A 8 -10.55 14.87 41.96
C THR A 8 -11.30 14.54 40.67
N LEU A 9 -12.65 14.56 40.75
CA LEU A 9 -13.48 14.33 39.55
C LEU A 9 -13.19 15.38 38.46
N ASN A 10 -12.92 16.62 38.85
CA ASN A 10 -12.61 17.71 37.93
C ASN A 10 -11.26 17.49 37.22
N GLU A 11 -10.24 17.00 37.92
CA GLU A 11 -8.96 16.63 37.28
C GLU A 11 -9.14 15.53 36.24
N LEU A 12 -9.96 14.52 36.55
CA LEU A 12 -10.23 13.44 35.60
C LEU A 12 -10.95 13.96 34.33
N MET A 13 -11.95 14.86 34.51
CA MET A 13 -12.68 15.44 33.40
C MET A 13 -11.77 16.27 32.46
N ILE A 14 -10.84 17.04 33.03
CA ILE A 14 -9.88 17.81 32.24
C ILE A 14 -8.94 16.88 31.46
N VAL A 15 -8.46 15.82 32.07
CA VAL A 15 -7.57 14.85 31.43
C VAL A 15 -8.24 14.17 30.24
N ILE A 16 -9.47 13.68 30.39
CA ILE A 16 -10.19 13.04 29.28
C ILE A 16 -10.53 14.03 28.16
N ALA A 17 -10.81 15.30 28.50
CA ALA A 17 -11.04 16.34 27.50
C ALA A 17 -9.78 16.60 26.65
N ILE A 18 -8.61 16.69 27.29
CA ILE A 18 -7.32 16.89 26.60
C ILE A 18 -7.00 15.68 25.72
N ILE A 19 -7.17 14.45 26.25
CA ILE A 19 -6.95 13.22 25.48
C ILE A 19 -7.88 13.17 24.25
N GLY A 20 -9.14 13.55 24.41
CA GLY A 20 -10.11 13.61 23.32
C GLY A 20 -9.68 14.55 22.19
N ILE A 21 -9.18 15.73 22.53
CA ILE A 21 -8.71 16.73 21.55
C ILE A 21 -7.45 16.21 20.83
N LEU A 22 -6.50 15.65 21.56
CA LEU A 22 -5.26 15.11 20.97
C LEU A 22 -5.57 13.91 20.06
N ALA A 23 -6.44 13.02 20.48
CA ALA A 23 -6.86 11.87 19.68
C ALA A 23 -7.55 12.28 18.37
N ALA A 24 -8.37 13.32 18.39
CA ALA A 24 -9.05 13.82 17.19
C ALA A 24 -8.10 14.27 16.08
N ILE A 25 -6.90 14.73 16.43
CA ILE A 25 -5.87 15.16 15.47
C ILE A 25 -4.92 14.00 15.12
N ALA A 26 -4.55 13.20 16.12
CA ALA A 26 -3.54 12.15 15.96
C ALA A 26 -4.04 10.96 15.13
N LEU A 27 -5.29 10.54 15.30
CA LEU A 27 -5.85 9.37 14.61
C LEU A 27 -5.88 9.51 13.07
N PRO A 28 -6.42 10.59 12.47
CA PRO A 28 -6.42 10.73 11.02
C PRO A 28 -5.02 10.83 10.44
N SER A 29 -4.10 11.52 11.10
CA SER A 29 -2.71 11.63 10.67
C SER A 29 -2.00 10.27 10.68
N TYR A 30 -2.26 9.44 11.69
CA TYR A 30 -1.74 8.08 11.77
C TYR A 30 -2.26 7.20 10.62
N GLN A 31 -3.57 7.25 10.34
CA GLN A 31 -4.17 6.49 9.25
C GLN A 31 -3.61 6.87 7.89
N ASP A 32 -3.36 8.14 7.63
CA ASP A 32 -2.73 8.61 6.39
C ASP A 32 -1.30 8.11 6.25
N SER A 33 -0.54 8.13 7.33
CA SER A 33 0.82 7.59 7.37
C SER A 33 0.86 6.09 7.09
N VAL A 34 -0.07 5.33 7.66
CA VAL A 34 -0.21 3.88 7.41
C VAL A 34 -0.58 3.60 5.96
N ARG A 35 -1.52 4.36 5.37
CA ARG A 35 -1.89 4.22 3.95
C ARG A 35 -0.70 4.47 3.02
N LYS A 36 0.08 5.51 3.27
CA LYS A 36 1.30 5.83 2.51
C LYS A 36 2.36 4.73 2.64
N ALA A 37 2.56 4.19 3.84
CA ALA A 37 3.50 3.08 4.06
C ALA A 37 3.09 1.82 3.28
N ARG A 38 1.81 1.45 3.31
CA ARG A 38 1.28 0.30 2.54
C ARG A 38 1.42 0.52 1.03
N ARG A 39 1.19 1.75 0.56
CA ARG A 39 1.40 2.13 -0.84
C ARG A 39 2.87 1.95 -1.24
N SER A 40 3.80 2.44 -0.44
CA SER A 40 5.23 2.25 -0.68
C SER A 40 5.63 0.78 -0.74
N ASN A 41 5.05 -0.07 0.10
CA ASN A 41 5.30 -1.51 0.08
C ASN A 41 4.85 -2.15 -1.24
N VAL A 42 3.65 -1.85 -1.73
CA VAL A 42 3.19 -2.44 -3.00
C VAL A 42 3.94 -1.87 -4.21
N GLN A 43 4.41 -0.63 -4.14
CA GLN A 43 5.31 -0.08 -5.17
C GLN A 43 6.60 -0.90 -5.27
N ALA A 44 7.19 -1.27 -4.13
CA ALA A 44 8.35 -2.16 -4.09
C ALA A 44 8.01 -3.55 -4.65
N ASP A 45 6.82 -4.07 -4.37
CA ASP A 45 6.37 -5.36 -4.92
C ASP A 45 6.14 -5.30 -6.44
N LEU A 46 5.61 -4.20 -6.98
CA LEU A 46 5.50 -3.96 -8.43
C LEU A 46 6.88 -3.93 -9.10
N VAL A 47 7.88 -3.33 -8.47
CA VAL A 47 9.27 -3.34 -8.97
C VAL A 47 9.86 -4.75 -8.94
N LYS A 48 9.60 -5.54 -7.90
CA LYS A 48 10.02 -6.96 -7.85
C LYS A 48 9.35 -7.77 -8.96
N LEU A 49 8.06 -7.54 -9.21
CA LEU A 49 7.33 -8.17 -10.32
C LEU A 49 7.92 -7.77 -11.67
N SER A 50 8.25 -6.49 -11.86
CA SER A 50 8.95 -6.03 -13.07
C SER A 50 10.27 -6.75 -13.27
N ASN A 51 11.10 -6.89 -12.24
CA ASN A 51 12.34 -7.65 -12.30
C ASN A 51 12.11 -9.13 -12.65
N TYR A 52 11.04 -9.73 -12.16
CA TYR A 52 10.64 -11.08 -12.57
C TYR A 52 10.27 -11.14 -14.05
N MET A 53 9.52 -10.16 -14.56
CA MET A 53 9.17 -10.07 -15.99
C MET A 53 10.41 -9.95 -16.86
N GLU A 54 11.36 -9.08 -16.49
CA GLU A 54 12.62 -8.89 -17.21
C GLU A 54 13.49 -10.17 -17.21
N ARG A 55 13.52 -10.91 -16.12
CA ARG A 55 14.20 -12.21 -16.08
C ARG A 55 13.54 -13.21 -17.02
N THR A 56 12.21 -13.30 -17.03
CA THR A 56 11.48 -14.16 -17.96
C THR A 56 11.79 -13.79 -19.40
N PHE A 57 11.88 -12.51 -19.71
CA PHE A 57 12.26 -12.03 -21.04
C PHE A 57 13.71 -12.43 -21.40
N THR A 58 14.63 -12.32 -20.46
CA THR A 58 16.04 -12.72 -20.68
C THR A 58 16.17 -14.21 -20.99
N GLU A 59 15.34 -15.05 -20.36
CA GLU A 59 15.38 -16.50 -20.52
C GLU A 59 14.65 -16.97 -21.79
N SER A 60 13.54 -16.33 -22.16
CA SER A 60 12.63 -16.80 -23.23
C SER A 60 12.51 -15.84 -24.40
N ASN A 61 13.12 -14.66 -24.32
CA ASN A 61 13.03 -13.55 -25.29
C ASN A 61 11.58 -13.06 -25.53
N LYS A 62 10.71 -13.26 -24.57
CA LYS A 62 9.31 -12.82 -24.56
C LYS A 62 8.74 -12.79 -23.16
N TYR A 63 7.73 -11.95 -22.92
CA TYR A 63 7.00 -11.91 -21.64
C TYR A 63 5.84 -12.91 -21.58
N THR A 64 5.39 -13.43 -22.72
CA THR A 64 4.29 -14.41 -22.75
C THR A 64 4.64 -15.66 -21.96
N GLY A 65 3.72 -16.10 -21.10
CA GLY A 65 3.94 -17.21 -20.18
C GLY A 65 4.35 -16.80 -18.76
N ALA A 66 4.71 -15.52 -18.53
CA ALA A 66 4.88 -15.00 -17.20
C ALA A 66 3.54 -14.95 -16.45
N THR A 67 3.53 -15.38 -15.20
CA THR A 67 2.35 -15.32 -14.33
C THR A 67 2.73 -14.75 -12.98
N ILE A 68 1.84 -13.99 -12.37
CA ILE A 68 2.08 -13.43 -11.02
C ILE A 68 2.24 -14.56 -9.99
N ALA A 69 1.49 -15.64 -10.13
CA ALA A 69 1.60 -16.81 -9.25
C ALA A 69 3.01 -17.42 -9.26
N ALA A 70 3.69 -17.46 -10.41
CA ALA A 70 5.04 -18.00 -10.53
C ALA A 70 6.10 -17.10 -9.88
N SER A 71 5.82 -15.80 -9.70
CA SER A 71 6.73 -14.86 -9.02
C SER A 71 6.75 -15.05 -7.50
N SER A 72 5.75 -15.74 -6.92
CA SER A 72 5.54 -15.89 -5.48
C SER A 72 5.41 -14.57 -4.71
N ILE A 73 5.11 -13.47 -5.40
CA ILE A 73 4.91 -12.15 -4.81
C ILE A 73 3.44 -11.94 -4.50
N SER A 74 3.14 -11.63 -3.25
CA SER A 74 1.79 -11.31 -2.77
C SER A 74 1.80 -10.08 -1.86
N ASN A 75 0.65 -9.45 -1.70
CA ASN A 75 0.50 -8.29 -0.82
C ASN A 75 -0.82 -8.40 -0.03
N ASP A 76 -0.79 -8.04 1.25
CA ASP A 76 -1.96 -8.15 2.13
C ASP A 76 -3.01 -7.09 1.85
N TYR A 77 -2.60 -5.93 1.34
CA TYR A 77 -3.45 -4.75 1.14
C TYR A 77 -3.74 -4.43 -0.32
N TYR A 78 -3.12 -5.18 -1.24
CA TYR A 78 -3.33 -5.03 -2.68
C TYR A 78 -3.47 -6.39 -3.35
N THR A 79 -4.26 -6.44 -4.40
CA THR A 79 -4.40 -7.60 -5.28
C THR A 79 -3.79 -7.24 -6.62
N PHE A 80 -2.90 -8.10 -7.12
CA PHE A 80 -2.36 -7.95 -8.47
C PHE A 80 -3.34 -8.50 -9.49
N THR A 81 -3.58 -7.75 -10.56
CA THR A 81 -4.54 -8.12 -11.60
C THR A 81 -4.02 -9.32 -12.41
N THR A 82 -4.83 -10.35 -12.51
CA THR A 82 -4.57 -11.56 -13.29
C THR A 82 -5.74 -11.86 -14.23
N PRO A 83 -5.50 -12.16 -15.52
CA PRO A 83 -4.19 -12.20 -16.20
C PRO A 83 -3.54 -10.82 -16.24
N ILE A 84 -2.23 -10.79 -16.48
CA ILE A 84 -1.46 -9.54 -16.59
C ILE A 84 -1.99 -8.73 -17.78
N PRO A 85 -2.46 -7.49 -17.58
CA PRO A 85 -2.97 -6.66 -18.68
C PRO A 85 -1.90 -6.36 -19.73
N ASN A 86 -2.31 -6.28 -21.00
CA ASN A 86 -1.43 -5.99 -22.13
C ASN A 86 -0.20 -6.90 -22.23
N LEU A 87 -0.33 -8.15 -21.77
CA LEU A 87 0.74 -9.12 -21.85
C LEU A 87 0.89 -9.62 -23.29
N ASP A 88 2.01 -9.26 -23.90
CA ASP A 88 2.41 -9.68 -25.24
C ASP A 88 3.87 -10.15 -25.23
N ALA A 89 4.43 -10.48 -26.39
CA ALA A 89 5.82 -10.88 -26.50
C ALA A 89 6.80 -9.81 -25.96
N SER A 90 6.48 -8.53 -26.15
CA SER A 90 7.36 -7.39 -25.82
C SER A 90 6.76 -6.36 -24.86
N THR A 91 5.54 -6.54 -24.40
CA THR A 91 4.85 -5.56 -23.54
C THR A 91 4.15 -6.21 -22.35
N TYR A 92 4.02 -5.47 -21.24
CA TYR A 92 3.18 -5.81 -20.11
C TYR A 92 2.77 -4.56 -19.33
N THR A 93 1.70 -4.69 -18.58
CA THR A 93 1.30 -3.70 -17.55
C THR A 93 1.02 -4.44 -16.25
N LEU A 94 1.80 -4.18 -15.21
CA LEU A 94 1.53 -4.67 -13.86
C LEU A 94 0.52 -3.75 -13.19
N THR A 95 -0.51 -4.31 -12.59
CA THR A 95 -1.56 -3.55 -11.93
C THR A 95 -1.81 -4.11 -10.54
N ALA A 96 -1.77 -3.23 -9.54
CA ALA A 96 -2.11 -3.51 -8.16
C ALA A 96 -3.35 -2.72 -7.75
N VAL A 97 -4.37 -3.40 -7.26
CA VAL A 97 -5.64 -2.82 -6.82
C VAL A 97 -5.77 -2.94 -5.31
N ALA A 98 -6.01 -1.82 -4.65
CA ALA A 98 -6.18 -1.75 -3.21
C ALA A 98 -7.39 -2.57 -2.73
N LYS A 99 -7.23 -3.27 -1.61
CA LYS A 99 -8.29 -4.05 -0.96
C LYS A 99 -8.39 -3.73 0.53
N GLY A 100 -9.55 -4.05 1.11
CA GLY A 100 -9.79 -3.83 2.54
C GLY A 100 -9.60 -2.37 2.95
N PRO A 101 -8.91 -2.10 4.07
CA PRO A 101 -8.73 -0.73 4.57
C PRO A 101 -7.97 0.19 3.60
N GLN A 102 -7.16 -0.38 2.69
CA GLN A 102 -6.40 0.40 1.71
C GLN A 102 -7.27 0.95 0.58
N ALA A 103 -8.46 0.41 0.37
CA ALA A 103 -9.44 0.93 -0.60
C ALA A 103 -9.89 2.37 -0.31
N SER A 104 -9.68 2.87 0.92
CA SER A 104 -9.92 4.26 1.31
C SER A 104 -8.80 5.24 0.89
N ASP A 105 -7.74 4.78 0.25
CA ASP A 105 -6.64 5.61 -0.29
C ASP A 105 -7.08 6.27 -1.61
N THR A 106 -7.99 7.25 -1.49
CA THR A 106 -8.66 7.90 -2.62
C THR A 106 -7.66 8.47 -3.62
N GLY A 107 -7.87 8.17 -4.90
CA GLY A 107 -6.98 8.59 -6.00
C GLY A 107 -5.79 7.65 -6.22
N CYS A 108 -5.45 6.79 -5.26
CA CYS A 108 -4.30 5.86 -5.32
C CYS A 108 -4.72 4.40 -5.09
N THR A 109 -5.97 4.06 -5.35
CA THR A 109 -6.50 2.69 -5.18
C THR A 109 -5.98 1.71 -6.23
N THR A 110 -5.54 2.19 -7.37
CA THR A 110 -4.98 1.35 -8.44
C THR A 110 -3.63 1.91 -8.86
N LEU A 111 -2.60 1.10 -8.76
CA LEU A 111 -1.24 1.45 -9.16
C LEU A 111 -0.80 0.60 -10.34
N THR A 112 -0.11 1.21 -11.29
CA THR A 112 0.38 0.52 -12.50
C THR A 112 1.86 0.74 -12.72
N LEU A 113 2.51 -0.27 -13.30
CA LEU A 113 3.90 -0.22 -13.77
C LEU A 113 4.00 -0.95 -15.11
N THR A 114 4.47 -0.26 -16.14
CA THR A 114 4.60 -0.82 -17.49
C THR A 114 6.00 -1.35 -17.76
N HIS A 115 6.16 -2.06 -18.87
CA HIS A 115 7.47 -2.54 -19.38
C HIS A 115 8.44 -1.39 -19.70
N THR A 116 7.95 -0.18 -19.94
CA THR A 116 8.75 1.05 -20.15
C THR A 116 9.08 1.77 -18.83
N ALA A 117 8.75 1.16 -17.69
CA ALA A 117 8.87 1.75 -16.36
C ALA A 117 7.97 2.97 -16.11
N ASP A 118 6.94 3.16 -16.94
CA ASP A 118 5.93 4.19 -16.69
C ASP A 118 5.06 3.82 -15.48
N LYS A 119 4.87 4.78 -14.59
CA LYS A 119 4.20 4.63 -13.30
C LYS A 119 2.88 5.38 -13.29
N GLY A 120 1.82 4.75 -12.88
CA GLY A 120 0.50 5.38 -12.83
C GLY A 120 -0.24 5.08 -11.50
N PRO A 121 -1.02 6.04 -11.00
CA PRO A 121 -1.00 7.48 -11.30
C PRO A 121 0.27 8.15 -10.77
N ALA A 122 0.84 9.12 -11.50
CA ALA A 122 2.10 9.77 -11.13
C ALA A 122 2.08 10.41 -9.72
N ALA A 123 0.91 10.93 -9.29
CA ALA A 123 0.74 11.54 -7.97
C ALA A 123 0.85 10.54 -6.79
N CYS A 124 0.82 9.22 -7.08
CA CYS A 124 0.82 8.16 -6.07
C CYS A 124 2.17 7.47 -5.90
N TRP A 125 3.14 7.80 -6.74
CA TRP A 125 4.48 7.20 -6.75
C TRP A 125 5.53 8.10 -6.13
#